data_4325b29da43c19699d9d9f03374b0284
#
_entry.id   4325b29da43c19699d9d9f03374b0284
#
_cell.length_a   1.000
_cell.length_b   1.000
_cell.length_c   1.000
_cell.angle_alpha   90.00
_cell.angle_beta   90.00
_cell.angle_gamma   90.00
#
_symmetry.space_group_name_H-M   'P 1'
#
loop_
_entity.id
_entity.type
_entity.pdbx_description
1 polymer ?
#
loop_
_entity_poly.entity_id
_entity_poly.type
_entity_poly.pdbx_seq_one_letter_code
_entity_poly.pdbx_strand_id
1 'polypeptide(L)'
;MNKPYIGITGFVSRQEVEAMLALMPAEGRHKLMVGVLVSSKSLCGVANRWPNRYSEVEEIQSIFVDHPCALNLIHFNFKKDLGGKLSDEMAILMNIAGPACHGFQLNIPWPSLDELRLFRNEYPNVVIVLQIGSRAFERVRNPDVMASLINAYSRHIDYVLLDPSCGFGQPLNQAQLLYYLESIYQPSLGIGYGVAGGLSAGTFHLIPEIVKRY
;
A
#
# COMPACT_ATOMS: atom_id res chain seq x y z
N MET A 1 1.29 -17.92 -3.87
CA MET A 1 0.02 -17.16 -3.84
C MET A 1 0.13 -16.14 -2.70
N ASN A 2 -0.02 -14.87 -2.98
CA ASN A 2 0.05 -13.80 -1.98
C ASN A 2 -1.10 -13.94 -0.97
N LYS A 3 -0.80 -13.86 0.33
CA LYS A 3 -1.86 -13.97 1.36
C LYS A 3 -2.70 -12.69 1.38
N PRO A 4 -4.03 -12.80 1.49
CA PRO A 4 -4.87 -11.62 1.64
C PRO A 4 -4.54 -10.88 2.96
N TYR A 5 -4.79 -9.57 3.00
CA TYR A 5 -4.54 -8.77 4.18
C TYR A 5 -5.67 -7.75 4.44
N ILE A 6 -5.78 -7.34 5.69
CA ILE A 6 -6.58 -6.18 6.12
C ILE A 6 -5.57 -5.07 6.42
N GLY A 7 -5.65 -3.96 5.68
CA GLY A 7 -4.68 -2.87 5.77
C GLY A 7 -5.15 -1.73 6.66
N ILE A 8 -4.30 -1.33 7.61
CA ILE A 8 -4.46 -0.13 8.41
C ILE A 8 -3.18 0.69 8.27
N THR A 9 -3.32 2.00 8.02
CA THR A 9 -2.19 2.90 7.83
C THR A 9 -2.21 4.05 8.83
N GLY A 10 -1.01 4.50 9.23
CA GLY A 10 -0.83 5.59 10.18
C GLY A 10 -0.60 5.11 11.61
N PHE A 11 -0.06 3.91 11.78
CA PHE A 11 0.49 3.49 13.07
C PHE A 11 1.69 4.37 13.43
N VAL A 12 1.72 4.83 14.66
CA VAL A 12 2.79 5.67 15.21
C VAL A 12 3.46 5.06 16.44
N SER A 13 2.99 3.89 16.89
CA SER A 13 3.60 3.17 18.00
C SER A 13 3.44 1.66 17.86
N ARG A 14 4.40 0.93 18.46
CA ARG A 14 4.34 -0.54 18.57
C ARG A 14 3.12 -1.01 19.36
N GLN A 15 2.73 -0.26 20.39
CA GLN A 15 1.58 -0.60 21.23
C GLN A 15 0.28 -0.62 20.42
N GLU A 16 0.08 0.32 19.50
CA GLU A 16 -1.07 0.32 18.59
C GLU A 16 -1.08 -0.92 17.70
N VAL A 17 0.07 -1.31 17.16
CA VAL A 17 0.21 -2.51 16.31
C VAL A 17 -0.13 -3.78 17.10
N GLU A 18 0.42 -3.94 18.31
CA GLU A 18 0.18 -5.10 19.17
C GLU A 18 -1.29 -5.19 19.59
N ALA A 19 -1.93 -4.06 19.91
CA ALA A 19 -3.36 -4.00 20.22
C ALA A 19 -4.23 -4.47 19.03
N MET A 20 -3.88 -4.09 17.81
CA MET A 20 -4.60 -4.53 16.61
C MET A 20 -4.33 -6.00 16.26
N LEU A 21 -3.09 -6.48 16.43
CA LEU A 21 -2.75 -7.88 16.23
C LEU A 21 -3.51 -8.81 17.20
N ALA A 22 -3.73 -8.37 18.44
CA ALA A 22 -4.49 -9.11 19.42
C ALA A 22 -5.98 -9.32 19.02
N LEU A 23 -6.52 -8.49 18.13
CA LEU A 23 -7.87 -8.62 17.58
C LEU A 23 -7.93 -9.57 16.37
N MET A 24 -6.78 -9.94 15.79
CA MET A 24 -6.77 -10.84 14.64
C MET A 24 -7.07 -12.27 15.08
N PRO A 25 -7.94 -13.01 14.34
CA PRO A 25 -8.20 -14.43 14.65
C PRO A 25 -6.92 -15.26 14.57
N ALA A 26 -6.66 -16.11 15.55
CA ALA A 26 -5.45 -16.95 15.61
C ALA A 26 -5.28 -17.85 14.36
N GLU A 27 -6.38 -18.33 13.78
CA GLU A 27 -6.41 -19.14 12.55
C GLU A 27 -6.83 -18.33 11.32
N GLY A 28 -6.68 -16.99 11.38
CA GLY A 28 -7.09 -16.08 10.32
C GLY A 28 -6.36 -16.32 9.00
N ARG A 29 -7.10 -16.30 7.89
CA ARG A 29 -6.53 -16.37 6.54
C ARG A 29 -5.83 -15.07 6.12
N HIS A 30 -6.14 -13.95 6.79
CA HIS A 30 -5.66 -12.62 6.48
C HIS A 30 -4.49 -12.23 7.38
N LYS A 31 -3.55 -11.47 6.83
CA LYS A 31 -2.58 -10.73 7.62
C LYS A 31 -3.14 -9.36 8.00
N LEU A 32 -2.65 -8.78 9.10
CA LEU A 32 -2.78 -7.35 9.38
C LEU A 32 -1.66 -6.64 8.64
N MET A 33 -1.98 -5.83 7.62
CA MET A 33 -0.99 -4.93 7.05
C MET A 33 -0.85 -3.71 7.95
N VAL A 34 0.35 -3.60 8.55
CA VAL A 34 0.76 -2.50 9.41
C VAL A 34 1.42 -1.44 8.55
N GLY A 35 0.70 -0.36 8.27
CA GLY A 35 1.20 0.72 7.41
C GLY A 35 1.75 1.89 8.23
N VAL A 36 3.07 2.15 8.19
CA VAL A 36 3.69 3.34 8.76
C VAL A 36 3.85 4.38 7.65
N LEU A 37 3.36 5.60 7.87
CA LEU A 37 3.39 6.66 6.87
C LEU A 37 4.78 7.30 6.79
N VAL A 38 5.34 7.33 5.60
CA VAL A 38 6.61 8.01 5.28
C VAL A 38 6.47 8.76 3.96
N SER A 39 7.15 9.87 3.83
CA SER A 39 7.26 10.60 2.56
C SER A 39 8.70 11.02 2.30
N SER A 40 9.03 11.43 1.06
CA SER A 40 10.33 12.07 0.79
C SER A 40 10.58 13.29 1.68
N LYS A 41 9.51 13.98 2.13
CA LYS A 41 9.63 15.07 3.09
C LYS A 41 10.16 14.60 4.45
N SER A 42 9.70 13.42 4.94
CA SER A 42 10.19 12.84 6.17
C SER A 42 11.70 12.58 6.11
N LEU A 43 12.20 12.04 4.98
CA LEU A 43 13.63 11.82 4.76
C LEU A 43 14.45 13.12 4.73
N CYS A 44 13.83 14.23 4.31
CA CYS A 44 14.49 15.55 4.25
C CYS A 44 14.28 16.39 5.53
N GLY A 45 13.65 15.86 6.58
CA GLY A 45 13.33 16.62 7.78
C GLY A 45 12.29 17.73 7.58
N VAL A 46 11.46 17.62 6.53
CA VAL A 46 10.42 18.61 6.19
C VAL A 46 9.07 18.13 6.71
N ALA A 47 8.34 19.03 7.37
CA ALA A 47 7.04 18.71 7.97
C ALA A 47 6.01 18.21 6.93
N ASN A 48 5.28 17.17 7.29
CA ASN A 48 4.16 16.63 6.53
C ASN A 48 2.86 17.38 6.86
N ARG A 49 1.85 17.25 5.98
CA ARG A 49 0.54 17.93 6.14
C ARG A 49 -0.20 17.51 7.42
N TRP A 50 -0.03 16.25 7.86
CA TRP A 50 -0.65 15.69 9.07
C TRP A 50 0.43 15.10 9.98
N PRO A 51 1.19 15.95 10.70
CA PRO A 51 2.38 15.52 11.45
C PRO A 51 2.08 14.40 12.45
N ASN A 52 0.93 14.43 13.12
CA ASN A 52 0.53 13.42 14.12
C ASN A 52 0.29 12.00 13.53
N ARG A 53 0.34 11.82 12.21
CA ARG A 53 0.21 10.52 11.54
C ARG A 53 1.53 10.00 10.99
N TYR A 54 2.57 10.80 11.06
CA TYR A 54 3.91 10.46 10.59
C TYR A 54 4.82 10.34 11.80
N SER A 55 5.46 9.20 11.96
CA SER A 55 6.53 9.01 12.92
C SER A 55 7.83 9.61 12.40
N GLU A 56 8.77 9.88 13.30
CA GLU A 56 10.14 10.15 12.89
C GLU A 56 10.69 8.93 12.15
N VAL A 57 11.55 9.16 11.15
CA VAL A 57 12.01 8.09 10.25
C VAL A 57 12.80 7.04 11.03
N GLU A 58 13.55 7.46 12.04
CA GLU A 58 14.35 6.62 12.92
C GLU A 58 13.52 5.72 13.84
N GLU A 59 12.26 6.06 14.07
CA GLU A 59 11.34 5.29 14.93
C GLU A 59 10.64 4.14 14.19
N ILE A 60 10.68 4.10 12.84
CA ILE A 60 9.94 3.12 12.03
C ILE A 60 10.24 1.69 12.47
N GLN A 61 11.51 1.37 12.68
CA GLN A 61 11.94 0.03 13.11
C GLN A 61 11.30 -0.37 14.46
N SER A 62 11.13 0.56 15.37
CA SER A 62 10.55 0.31 16.70
C SER A 62 9.04 0.04 16.65
N ILE A 63 8.34 0.54 15.63
CA ILE A 63 6.89 0.37 15.42
C ILE A 63 6.57 -1.01 14.87
N PHE A 64 7.40 -1.52 13.97
CA PHE A 64 7.20 -2.82 13.34
C PHE A 64 7.37 -3.98 14.32
N VAL A 65 6.52 -4.99 14.19
CA VAL A 65 6.48 -6.16 15.06
C VAL A 65 6.78 -7.41 14.23
N ASP A 66 7.74 -8.20 14.67
CA ASP A 66 7.98 -9.52 14.10
C ASP A 66 6.88 -10.48 14.60
N HIS A 67 5.83 -10.65 13.79
CA HIS A 67 4.68 -11.48 14.11
C HIS A 67 4.17 -12.17 12.85
N PRO A 68 3.80 -13.48 12.88
CA PRO A 68 3.41 -14.25 11.69
C PRO A 68 2.16 -13.70 10.99
N CYS A 69 1.28 -13.01 11.72
CA CYS A 69 0.10 -12.36 11.15
C CYS A 69 0.36 -10.92 10.71
N ALA A 70 1.54 -10.33 10.95
CA ALA A 70 1.86 -8.99 10.51
C ALA A 70 2.39 -8.97 9.06
N LEU A 71 2.00 -7.93 8.34
CA LEU A 71 2.59 -7.50 7.07
C LEU A 71 3.03 -6.05 7.24
N ASN A 72 4.27 -5.84 7.67
CA ASN A 72 4.80 -4.51 7.98
C ASN A 72 5.21 -3.80 6.68
N LEU A 73 4.51 -2.75 6.31
CA LEU A 73 4.78 -1.99 5.10
C LEU A 73 4.97 -0.50 5.42
N ILE A 74 5.93 0.11 4.75
CA ILE A 74 6.04 1.56 4.68
C ILE A 74 5.01 2.06 3.67
N HIS A 75 4.04 2.86 4.12
CA HIS A 75 3.12 3.58 3.23
C HIS A 75 3.84 4.82 2.72
N PHE A 76 4.45 4.69 1.55
CA PHE A 76 5.39 5.66 1.01
C PHE A 76 4.76 6.63 0.02
N ASN A 77 4.97 7.93 0.27
CA ASN A 77 4.58 9.02 -0.62
C ASN A 77 5.83 9.73 -1.17
N PHE A 78 6.34 9.22 -2.29
CA PHE A 78 7.50 9.79 -2.97
C PHE A 78 7.20 11.15 -3.61
N LYS A 79 8.15 12.08 -3.52
CA LYS A 79 8.10 13.44 -4.05
C LYS A 79 9.27 13.71 -4.97
N LYS A 80 9.05 13.54 -6.28
CA LYS A 80 10.09 13.74 -7.31
C LYS A 80 10.66 15.16 -7.32
N ASP A 81 9.87 16.15 -6.94
CA ASP A 81 10.26 17.56 -6.84
C ASP A 81 11.30 17.85 -5.73
N LEU A 82 11.55 16.91 -4.85
CA LEU A 82 12.64 17.00 -3.87
C LEU A 82 13.98 16.44 -4.39
N GLY A 83 14.05 16.02 -5.65
CA GLY A 83 15.29 15.66 -6.34
C GLY A 83 15.83 14.26 -6.09
N GLY A 84 15.16 13.44 -5.26
CA GLY A 84 15.52 12.04 -5.02
C GLY A 84 15.11 11.11 -6.17
N LYS A 85 15.65 9.89 -6.15
CA LYS A 85 15.17 8.75 -6.95
C LYS A 85 14.35 7.82 -6.08
N LEU A 86 13.28 7.28 -6.65
CA LEU A 86 12.40 6.38 -5.93
C LEU A 86 13.14 5.14 -5.41
N SER A 87 13.96 4.50 -6.26
CA SER A 87 14.74 3.32 -5.90
C SER A 87 15.69 3.58 -4.73
N ASP A 88 16.38 4.74 -4.76
CA ASP A 88 17.36 5.09 -3.73
C ASP A 88 16.66 5.38 -2.39
N GLU A 89 15.56 6.16 -2.40
CA GLU A 89 14.80 6.43 -1.18
C GLU A 89 14.16 5.16 -0.59
N MET A 90 13.67 4.25 -1.42
CA MET A 90 13.17 2.96 -0.97
C MET A 90 14.29 2.11 -0.33
N ALA A 91 15.50 2.07 -0.90
CA ALA A 91 16.65 1.36 -0.33
C ALA A 91 17.07 1.94 1.04
N ILE A 92 17.12 3.28 1.15
CA ILE A 92 17.39 3.97 2.42
C ILE A 92 16.34 3.57 3.47
N LEU A 93 15.05 3.60 3.11
CA LEU A 93 13.96 3.27 4.00
C LEU A 93 13.97 1.80 4.44
N MET A 94 14.34 0.85 3.57
CA MET A 94 14.50 -0.55 3.97
C MET A 94 15.57 -0.71 5.05
N ASN A 95 16.71 -0.01 4.91
CA ASN A 95 17.77 -0.06 5.90
C ASN A 95 17.33 0.52 7.25
N ILE A 96 16.62 1.65 7.26
CA ILE A 96 16.13 2.30 8.48
C ILE A 96 15.05 1.46 9.16
N ALA A 97 14.11 0.91 8.38
CA ALA A 97 12.99 0.15 8.91
C ALA A 97 13.37 -1.23 9.47
N GLY A 98 14.56 -1.72 9.12
CA GLY A 98 15.14 -2.93 9.67
C GLY A 98 14.46 -4.23 9.20
N PRO A 99 14.87 -5.38 9.79
CA PRO A 99 14.52 -6.71 9.27
C PRO A 99 13.03 -7.08 9.42
N ALA A 100 12.28 -6.42 10.28
CA ALA A 100 10.84 -6.66 10.42
C ALA A 100 10.01 -5.98 9.31
N CYS A 101 10.61 -5.11 8.48
CA CYS A 101 9.95 -4.48 7.35
C CYS A 101 9.80 -5.48 6.20
N HIS A 102 8.59 -5.64 5.70
CA HIS A 102 8.30 -6.52 4.57
C HIS A 102 8.26 -5.78 3.23
N GLY A 103 8.16 -4.44 3.21
CA GLY A 103 8.14 -3.67 1.98
C GLY A 103 7.34 -2.38 2.01
N PHE A 104 6.67 -2.10 0.88
CA PHE A 104 6.06 -0.81 0.63
C PHE A 104 4.61 -0.90 0.15
N GLN A 105 3.78 0.05 0.58
CA GLN A 105 2.59 0.47 -0.13
C GLN A 105 2.89 1.83 -0.77
N LEU A 106 2.96 1.86 -2.11
CA LEU A 106 3.35 3.05 -2.86
C LEU A 106 2.12 3.92 -3.18
N ASN A 107 1.97 5.02 -2.47
CA ASN A 107 0.97 6.06 -2.76
C ASN A 107 1.53 7.06 -3.77
N ILE A 108 1.82 6.58 -4.96
CA ILE A 108 2.47 7.31 -6.04
C ILE A 108 1.71 7.07 -7.34
N PRO A 109 1.20 8.10 -8.02
CA PRO A 109 0.48 7.90 -9.27
C PRO A 109 1.44 7.43 -10.38
N TRP A 110 1.39 6.16 -10.71
CA TRP A 110 2.17 5.50 -11.75
C TRP A 110 3.68 5.75 -11.61
N PRO A 111 4.35 5.12 -10.64
CA PRO A 111 5.79 5.27 -10.43
C PRO A 111 6.59 4.78 -11.64
N SER A 112 7.84 5.25 -11.78
CA SER A 112 8.72 4.80 -12.85
C SER A 112 8.94 3.29 -12.81
N LEU A 113 8.65 2.59 -13.90
CA LEU A 113 8.92 1.16 -14.05
C LEU A 113 10.41 0.84 -13.95
N ASP A 114 11.27 1.70 -14.49
CA ASP A 114 12.73 1.51 -14.40
C ASP A 114 13.22 1.59 -12.96
N GLU A 115 12.69 2.55 -12.17
CA GLU A 115 13.02 2.66 -10.75
C GLU A 115 12.55 1.43 -9.96
N LEU A 116 11.34 0.94 -10.22
CA LEU A 116 10.82 -0.27 -9.59
C LEU A 116 11.62 -1.51 -10.00
N ARG A 117 12.04 -1.60 -11.27
CA ARG A 117 12.89 -2.69 -11.75
C ARG A 117 14.25 -2.69 -11.06
N LEU A 118 14.89 -1.52 -10.93
CA LEU A 118 16.15 -1.37 -10.23
C LEU A 118 16.01 -1.83 -8.78
N PHE A 119 14.99 -1.33 -8.07
CA PHE A 119 14.74 -1.72 -6.69
C PHE A 119 14.43 -3.23 -6.56
N ARG A 120 13.60 -3.80 -7.44
CA ARG A 120 13.25 -5.23 -7.41
C ARG A 120 14.46 -6.15 -7.65
N ASN A 121 15.43 -5.73 -8.47
CA ASN A 121 16.65 -6.49 -8.70
C ASN A 121 17.51 -6.61 -7.43
N GLU A 122 17.56 -5.56 -6.62
CA GLU A 122 18.31 -5.52 -5.37
C GLU A 122 17.54 -6.18 -4.21
N TYR A 123 16.21 -5.98 -4.19
CA TYR A 123 15.30 -6.47 -3.15
C TYR A 123 14.21 -7.39 -3.71
N PRO A 124 14.54 -8.60 -4.19
CA PRO A 124 13.60 -9.46 -4.93
C PRO A 124 12.42 -9.96 -4.10
N ASN A 125 12.55 -10.05 -2.78
CA ASN A 125 11.53 -10.59 -1.88
C ASN A 125 10.69 -9.53 -1.15
N VAL A 126 10.96 -8.25 -1.38
CA VAL A 126 10.22 -7.15 -0.74
C VAL A 126 8.83 -7.03 -1.34
N VAL A 127 7.81 -6.95 -0.50
CA VAL A 127 6.41 -6.78 -0.94
C VAL A 127 6.19 -5.36 -1.45
N ILE A 128 5.62 -5.22 -2.64
CA ILE A 128 5.24 -3.92 -3.21
C ILE A 128 3.73 -3.91 -3.53
N VAL A 129 3.02 -3.03 -2.85
CA VAL A 129 1.61 -2.70 -3.12
C VAL A 129 1.56 -1.42 -3.93
N LEU A 130 1.04 -1.47 -5.16
CA LEU A 130 0.79 -0.29 -5.98
C LEU A 130 -0.60 0.28 -5.63
N GLN A 131 -0.64 1.42 -4.94
CA GLN A 131 -1.90 2.10 -4.66
C GLN A 131 -2.30 2.99 -5.82
N ILE A 132 -3.45 2.69 -6.41
CA ILE A 132 -4.10 3.50 -7.45
C ILE A 132 -5.05 4.46 -6.75
N GLY A 133 -4.53 5.62 -6.38
CA GLY A 133 -5.29 6.69 -5.73
C GLY A 133 -5.90 7.68 -6.73
N SER A 134 -6.64 8.70 -6.26
CA SER A 134 -7.39 9.65 -7.11
C SER A 134 -6.53 10.24 -8.24
N ARG A 135 -5.30 10.65 -7.96
CA ARG A 135 -4.39 11.20 -8.98
C ARG A 135 -4.01 10.18 -10.07
N ALA A 136 -3.95 8.90 -9.73
CA ALA A 136 -3.70 7.84 -10.72
C ALA A 136 -4.93 7.62 -11.59
N PHE A 137 -6.14 7.64 -11.00
CA PHE A 137 -7.41 7.60 -11.73
C PHE A 137 -7.61 8.84 -12.63
N GLU A 138 -7.22 10.04 -12.19
CA GLU A 138 -7.28 11.26 -13.00
C GLU A 138 -6.41 11.17 -14.27
N ARG A 139 -5.24 10.54 -14.16
CA ARG A 139 -4.32 10.34 -15.29
C ARG A 139 -4.77 9.24 -16.25
N VAL A 140 -5.44 8.23 -15.72
CA VAL A 140 -5.90 7.06 -16.50
C VAL A 140 -7.33 6.73 -16.11
N ARG A 141 -8.27 7.31 -16.85
CA ARG A 141 -9.72 7.17 -16.60
C ARG A 141 -10.32 5.93 -17.29
N ASN A 142 -9.67 5.44 -18.34
CA ASN A 142 -10.13 4.28 -19.07
C ASN A 142 -9.66 2.99 -18.39
N PRO A 143 -10.57 2.09 -17.96
CA PRO A 143 -10.23 0.85 -17.28
C PRO A 143 -9.32 -0.10 -18.10
N ASP A 144 -9.48 -0.16 -19.43
CA ASP A 144 -8.68 -1.03 -20.29
C ASP A 144 -7.23 -0.52 -20.39
N VAL A 145 -7.05 0.81 -20.43
CA VAL A 145 -5.73 1.42 -20.37
C VAL A 145 -5.11 1.16 -18.99
N MET A 146 -5.89 1.24 -17.93
CA MET A 146 -5.44 0.91 -16.58
C MET A 146 -5.02 -0.56 -16.48
N ALA A 147 -5.80 -1.48 -17.03
CA ALA A 147 -5.47 -2.91 -17.07
C ALA A 147 -4.14 -3.16 -17.81
N SER A 148 -3.93 -2.49 -18.94
CA SER A 148 -2.68 -2.57 -19.72
C SER A 148 -1.48 -2.05 -18.93
N LEU A 149 -1.64 -0.94 -18.18
CA LEU A 149 -0.60 -0.43 -17.28
C LEU A 149 -0.30 -1.41 -16.16
N ILE A 150 -1.33 -1.92 -15.45
CA ILE A 150 -1.15 -2.90 -14.37
C ILE A 150 -0.40 -4.13 -14.88
N ASN A 151 -0.71 -4.61 -16.09
CA ASN A 151 0.02 -5.69 -16.72
C ASN A 151 1.53 -5.36 -16.86
N ALA A 152 1.86 -4.13 -17.28
CA ALA A 152 3.26 -3.70 -17.37
C ALA A 152 3.96 -3.67 -15.98
N TYR A 153 3.23 -3.31 -14.92
CA TYR A 153 3.74 -3.31 -13.55
C TYR A 153 3.83 -4.70 -12.90
N SER A 154 3.07 -5.70 -13.37
CA SER A 154 2.83 -6.98 -12.69
C SER A 154 4.09 -7.74 -12.29
N ARG A 155 5.20 -7.58 -13.02
CA ARG A 155 6.50 -8.20 -12.70
C ARG A 155 7.26 -7.51 -11.57
N HIS A 156 6.80 -6.32 -11.15
CA HIS A 156 7.50 -5.49 -10.17
C HIS A 156 6.70 -5.23 -8.90
N ILE A 157 5.42 -5.66 -8.88
CA ILE A 157 4.50 -5.47 -7.76
C ILE A 157 3.91 -6.81 -7.32
N ASP A 158 3.41 -6.86 -6.10
CA ASP A 158 2.75 -8.04 -5.54
C ASP A 158 1.23 -7.84 -5.40
N TYR A 159 0.81 -6.57 -5.22
CA TYR A 159 -0.60 -6.22 -5.09
C TYR A 159 -0.91 -4.90 -5.79
N VAL A 160 -2.16 -4.79 -6.24
CA VAL A 160 -2.79 -3.53 -6.64
C VAL A 160 -3.86 -3.19 -5.61
N LEU A 161 -3.88 -1.93 -5.13
CA LEU A 161 -4.87 -1.41 -4.20
C LEU A 161 -5.62 -0.24 -4.86
N LEU A 162 -6.91 -0.42 -5.15
CA LEU A 162 -7.77 0.66 -5.66
C LEU A 162 -8.24 1.53 -4.48
N ASP A 163 -7.85 2.81 -4.46
CA ASP A 163 -8.25 3.81 -3.46
C ASP A 163 -8.70 5.11 -4.12
N PRO A 164 -9.91 5.17 -4.68
CA PRO A 164 -10.40 6.38 -5.33
C PRO A 164 -10.61 7.56 -4.36
N SER A 165 -10.74 7.30 -3.05
CA SER A 165 -11.00 8.34 -2.05
C SER A 165 -9.75 9.09 -1.59
N CYS A 166 -8.55 8.52 -1.75
CA CYS A 166 -7.29 9.09 -1.27
C CYS A 166 -7.28 9.57 0.18
N GLY A 167 -8.03 8.92 1.06
CA GLY A 167 -8.06 9.26 2.48
C GLY A 167 -8.84 10.55 2.81
N PHE A 168 -9.64 11.08 1.89
CA PHE A 168 -10.50 12.25 2.14
C PHE A 168 -11.85 11.91 2.79
N GLY A 169 -12.01 10.69 3.34
CA GLY A 169 -13.23 10.28 4.05
C GLY A 169 -14.48 10.16 3.17
N GLN A 170 -14.33 10.15 1.85
CA GLN A 170 -15.45 9.92 0.95
C GLN A 170 -15.97 8.49 1.11
N PRO A 171 -17.29 8.28 1.14
CA PRO A 171 -17.87 6.93 1.20
C PRO A 171 -17.36 6.05 0.07
N LEU A 172 -17.23 4.74 0.34
CA LEU A 172 -16.86 3.76 -0.65
C LEU A 172 -17.87 3.77 -1.81
N ASN A 173 -17.39 4.02 -3.02
CA ASN A 173 -18.20 3.91 -4.24
C ASN A 173 -18.04 2.51 -4.84
N GLN A 174 -18.89 1.58 -4.40
CA GLN A 174 -18.86 0.19 -4.83
C GLN A 174 -19.01 0.03 -6.36
N ALA A 175 -19.93 0.79 -6.98
CA ALA A 175 -20.15 0.70 -8.43
C ALA A 175 -18.89 1.09 -9.23
N GLN A 176 -18.20 2.14 -8.80
CA GLN A 176 -16.95 2.57 -9.42
C GLN A 176 -15.86 1.51 -9.25
N LEU A 177 -15.72 0.94 -8.05
CA LEU A 177 -14.73 -0.09 -7.78
C LEU A 177 -14.98 -1.35 -8.62
N LEU A 178 -16.22 -1.84 -8.68
CA LEU A 178 -16.59 -2.98 -9.51
C LEU A 178 -16.30 -2.73 -10.99
N TYR A 179 -16.63 -1.54 -11.50
CA TYR A 179 -16.35 -1.16 -12.87
C TYR A 179 -14.86 -1.24 -13.24
N TYR A 180 -13.98 -0.77 -12.36
CA TYR A 180 -12.55 -0.91 -12.60
C TYR A 180 -12.06 -2.34 -12.38
N LEU A 181 -12.52 -3.02 -11.32
CA LEU A 181 -12.11 -4.40 -11.04
C LEU A 181 -12.45 -5.35 -12.20
N GLU A 182 -13.60 -5.19 -12.85
CA GLU A 182 -13.97 -6.00 -14.03
C GLU A 182 -12.91 -5.99 -15.12
N SER A 183 -12.30 -4.84 -15.39
CA SER A 183 -11.28 -4.70 -16.43
C SER A 183 -9.88 -5.10 -15.97
N ILE A 184 -9.52 -4.74 -14.70
CA ILE A 184 -8.14 -4.93 -14.24
C ILE A 184 -7.87 -6.30 -13.62
N TYR A 185 -8.89 -7.02 -13.17
CA TYR A 185 -8.72 -8.32 -12.52
C TYR A 185 -8.26 -9.39 -13.51
N GLN A 186 -7.02 -9.77 -13.39
CA GLN A 186 -6.37 -10.77 -14.24
C GLN A 186 -5.61 -11.77 -13.36
N PRO A 187 -6.24 -12.90 -12.97
CA PRO A 187 -5.62 -13.91 -12.11
C PRO A 187 -4.29 -14.46 -12.62
N SER A 188 -4.12 -14.47 -13.95
CA SER A 188 -2.88 -14.93 -14.60
C SER A 188 -1.65 -14.07 -14.32
N LEU A 189 -1.82 -12.84 -13.81
CA LEU A 189 -0.70 -11.98 -13.44
C LEU A 189 -0.02 -12.39 -12.13
N GLY A 190 -0.68 -13.22 -11.31
CA GLY A 190 -0.13 -13.68 -10.04
C GLY A 190 -0.04 -12.61 -8.94
N ILE A 191 -0.65 -11.44 -9.14
CA ILE A 191 -0.73 -10.35 -8.16
C ILE A 191 -2.04 -10.39 -7.37
N GLY A 192 -2.04 -9.81 -6.15
CA GLY A 192 -3.24 -9.63 -5.35
C GLY A 192 -3.98 -8.34 -5.72
N TYR A 193 -5.30 -8.33 -5.52
CA TYR A 193 -6.14 -7.15 -5.74
C TYR A 193 -6.82 -6.76 -4.44
N GLY A 194 -6.84 -5.47 -4.14
CA GLY A 194 -7.46 -4.92 -2.95
C GLY A 194 -8.24 -3.64 -3.25
N VAL A 195 -9.12 -3.29 -2.33
CA VAL A 195 -9.90 -2.05 -2.37
C VAL A 195 -9.72 -1.29 -1.07
N ALA A 196 -9.70 0.04 -1.17
CA ALA A 196 -9.59 0.95 -0.05
C ALA A 196 -10.42 2.21 -0.30
N GLY A 197 -10.44 3.08 0.70
CA GLY A 197 -11.13 4.35 0.62
C GLY A 197 -12.56 4.29 1.15
N GLY A 198 -12.84 5.08 2.19
CA GLY A 198 -14.16 5.18 2.81
C GLY A 198 -14.63 3.90 3.50
N LEU A 199 -13.74 2.97 3.81
CA LEU A 199 -14.06 1.79 4.62
C LEU A 199 -14.24 2.17 6.08
N SER A 200 -15.38 1.78 6.64
CA SER A 200 -15.75 1.99 8.02
C SER A 200 -16.77 0.93 8.45
N ALA A 201 -17.13 0.88 9.72
CA ALA A 201 -18.20 -0.01 10.20
C ALA A 201 -19.52 0.19 9.42
N GLY A 202 -19.81 1.44 9.01
CA GLY A 202 -21.01 1.76 8.24
C GLY A 202 -20.99 1.34 6.77
N THR A 203 -19.79 1.14 6.18
CA THR A 203 -19.63 0.78 4.76
C THR A 203 -19.12 -0.65 4.55
N PHE A 204 -18.78 -1.35 5.63
CA PHE A 204 -18.22 -2.71 5.56
C PHE A 204 -19.16 -3.71 4.86
N HIS A 205 -20.47 -3.50 4.94
CA HIS A 205 -21.48 -4.33 4.27
C HIS A 205 -21.36 -4.35 2.73
N LEU A 206 -20.62 -3.41 2.13
CA LEU A 206 -20.37 -3.34 0.69
C LEU A 206 -19.22 -4.29 0.24
N ILE A 207 -18.36 -4.73 1.16
CA ILE A 207 -17.18 -5.54 0.84
C ILE A 207 -17.49 -6.98 0.46
N PRO A 208 -18.43 -7.71 1.12
CA PRO A 208 -18.68 -9.12 0.82
C PRO A 208 -19.03 -9.41 -0.64
N GLU A 209 -19.71 -8.49 -1.34
CA GLU A 209 -20.04 -8.65 -2.74
C GLU A 209 -18.79 -8.55 -3.63
N ILE A 210 -17.88 -7.63 -3.32
CA ILE A 210 -16.59 -7.49 -4.03
C ILE A 210 -15.75 -8.77 -3.83
N VAL A 211 -15.59 -9.21 -2.57
CA VAL A 211 -14.76 -10.39 -2.24
C VAL A 211 -15.31 -11.70 -2.82
N LYS A 212 -16.63 -11.83 -2.99
CA LYS A 212 -17.23 -12.99 -3.64
C LYS A 212 -16.95 -13.09 -5.12
N ARG A 213 -16.71 -11.95 -5.75
CA ARG A 213 -16.55 -11.84 -7.21
C ARG A 213 -15.09 -11.89 -7.65
N TYR A 214 -14.18 -11.44 -6.82
CA TYR A 214 -12.74 -11.31 -7.06
C TYR A 214 -11.94 -11.95 -5.91
#